data_cdbbfe4db1700a1f615406930bd17d6d
#
_entry.id   cdbbfe4db1700a1f615406930bd17d6d
#
_cell.length_a   1.000
_cell.length_b   1.000
_cell.length_c   1.000
_cell.angle_alpha   90.00
_cell.angle_beta   90.00
_cell.angle_gamma   90.00
#
_symmetry.space_group_name_H-M   'P 1'
#
loop_
_entity.id
_entity.type
_entity.pdbx_description
1 polymer ?
#
loop_
_entity_poly.entity_id
_entity_poly.type
_entity_poly.pdbx_seq_one_letter_code
_entity_poly.pdbx_strand_id
1 'polypeptide(L)'
;MHRTFLFVHRIYAKILLWAAILAGFCAFAIMCVIDANALLRKLINWPVPAALEITQSLLVVSIMLPFAYTLMRREHVNTVFFTSMLSSETRRRLYFFWSVVGFLLFAAVTWGTFEYALRSYRMNEKIWGATIQFAVWPSKMAISFGTLLLTIQFLLEAIGTALIRTFHEPEAHTEIHGDV
;
A
#
# COMPACT_ATOMS: atom_id res chain seq x y z
N MET A 1 23.06 -12.61 -11.40
CA MET A 1 21.83 -12.61 -10.60
C MET A 1 21.68 -11.37 -9.71
N HIS A 2 22.69 -10.95 -8.94
CA HIS A 2 22.61 -9.79 -8.05
C HIS A 2 22.25 -8.46 -8.76
N ARG A 3 22.87 -8.15 -9.91
CA ARG A 3 22.60 -6.92 -10.69
C ARG A 3 21.17 -6.87 -11.24
N THR A 4 20.65 -8.00 -11.71
CA THR A 4 19.28 -8.10 -12.24
C THR A 4 18.26 -7.89 -11.13
N PHE A 5 18.46 -8.45 -9.93
CA PHE A 5 17.60 -8.27 -8.77
C PHE A 5 17.55 -6.79 -8.35
N LEU A 6 18.71 -6.13 -8.24
CA LEU A 6 18.78 -4.71 -7.88
C LEU A 6 18.08 -3.81 -8.92
N PHE A 7 18.17 -4.16 -10.19
CA PHE A 7 17.49 -3.40 -11.25
C PHE A 7 15.96 -3.54 -11.13
N VAL A 8 15.46 -4.77 -10.95
CA VAL A 8 14.02 -5.02 -10.74
C VAL A 8 13.53 -4.30 -9.49
N HIS A 9 14.25 -4.41 -8.38
CA HIS A 9 13.90 -3.73 -7.13
C HIS A 9 13.85 -2.20 -7.30
N ARG A 10 14.76 -1.61 -8.05
CA ARG A 10 14.77 -0.16 -8.32
C ARG A 10 13.57 0.29 -9.18
N ILE A 11 13.20 -0.48 -10.20
CA ILE A 11 12.01 -0.17 -11.01
C ILE A 11 10.76 -0.28 -10.14
N TYR A 12 10.67 -1.35 -9.38
CA TYR A 12 9.54 -1.58 -8.49
C TYR A 12 9.42 -0.47 -7.42
N ALA A 13 10.51 -0.04 -6.83
CA ALA A 13 10.54 1.09 -5.89
C ALA A 13 9.99 2.39 -6.51
N LYS A 14 10.28 2.66 -7.79
CA LYS A 14 9.69 3.81 -8.51
C LYS A 14 8.18 3.66 -8.68
N ILE A 15 7.70 2.47 -9.01
CA ILE A 15 6.25 2.19 -9.12
C ILE A 15 5.56 2.44 -7.78
N LEU A 16 6.13 1.95 -6.69
CA LEU A 16 5.59 2.17 -5.35
C LEU A 16 5.60 3.65 -4.93
N LEU A 17 6.65 4.38 -5.30
CA LEU A 17 6.73 5.82 -5.05
C LEU A 17 5.59 6.57 -5.79
N TRP A 18 5.36 6.27 -7.06
CA TRP A 18 4.27 6.86 -7.81
C TRP A 18 2.89 6.49 -7.25
N ALA A 19 2.72 5.25 -6.80
CA ALA A 19 1.52 4.81 -6.12
C ALA A 19 1.28 5.59 -4.80
N ALA A 20 2.33 5.85 -4.03
CA ALA A 20 2.26 6.65 -2.81
C ALA A 20 1.93 8.14 -3.09
N ILE A 21 2.52 8.72 -4.14
CA ILE A 21 2.19 10.10 -4.58
C ILE A 21 0.72 10.18 -5.01
N LEU A 22 0.24 9.22 -5.79
CA LEU A 22 -1.17 9.15 -6.20
C LEU A 22 -2.10 9.04 -4.99
N ALA A 23 -1.73 8.25 -3.98
CA ALA A 23 -2.48 8.13 -2.73
C ALA A 23 -2.57 9.48 -1.99
N GLY A 24 -1.47 10.22 -1.91
CA GLY A 24 -1.44 11.58 -1.35
C GLY A 24 -2.36 12.54 -2.11
N PHE A 25 -2.36 12.47 -3.45
CA PHE A 25 -3.27 13.25 -4.28
C PHE A 25 -4.74 12.88 -4.04
N CYS A 26 -5.06 11.58 -3.89
CA CYS A 26 -6.40 11.14 -3.52
C CYS A 26 -6.83 11.67 -2.15
N ALA A 27 -5.93 11.67 -1.16
CA ALA A 27 -6.21 12.24 0.16
C ALA A 27 -6.52 13.75 0.09
N PHE A 28 -5.75 14.49 -0.71
CA PHE A 28 -6.04 15.91 -0.96
C PHE A 28 -7.39 16.11 -1.66
N ALA A 29 -7.72 15.29 -2.65
CA ALA A 29 -9.01 15.33 -3.33
C ALA A 29 -10.19 15.05 -2.38
N ILE A 30 -10.02 14.12 -1.43
CA ILE A 30 -11.02 13.87 -0.37
C ILE A 30 -11.29 15.14 0.43
N MET A 31 -10.26 15.85 0.87
CA MET A 31 -10.41 17.12 1.59
C MET A 31 -11.21 18.13 0.75
N CYS A 32 -10.84 18.32 -0.50
CA CYS A 32 -11.53 19.24 -1.40
C CYS A 32 -13.02 18.89 -1.58
N VAL A 33 -13.36 17.60 -1.74
CA VAL A 33 -14.75 17.14 -1.89
C VAL A 33 -15.55 17.37 -0.61
N ILE A 34 -14.98 17.07 0.56
CA ILE A 34 -15.64 17.25 1.85
C ILE A 34 -15.90 18.75 2.11
N ASP A 35 -14.90 19.60 1.89
CA ASP A 35 -15.01 21.05 2.09
C ASP A 35 -16.02 21.67 1.12
N ALA A 36 -15.96 21.30 -0.17
CA ALA A 36 -16.93 21.75 -1.17
C ALA A 36 -18.35 21.32 -0.81
N ASN A 37 -18.54 20.05 -0.37
CA ASN A 37 -19.85 19.56 0.05
C ASN A 37 -20.39 20.33 1.28
N ALA A 38 -19.53 20.62 2.27
CA ALA A 38 -19.90 21.37 3.46
C ALA A 38 -20.29 22.83 3.12
N LEU A 39 -19.51 23.49 2.27
CA LEU A 39 -19.76 24.87 1.83
C LEU A 39 -21.03 24.98 1.01
N LEU A 40 -21.22 24.13 0.00
CA LEU A 40 -22.41 24.15 -0.86
C LEU A 40 -23.68 23.84 -0.07
N ARG A 41 -23.60 22.88 0.85
CA ARG A 41 -24.72 22.58 1.75
C ARG A 41 -25.10 23.77 2.64
N LYS A 42 -24.11 24.51 3.16
CA LYS A 42 -24.32 25.63 4.06
C LYS A 42 -24.79 26.91 3.31
N LEU A 43 -24.24 27.18 2.13
CA LEU A 43 -24.48 28.43 1.41
C LEU A 43 -25.72 28.38 0.52
N ILE A 44 -25.94 27.25 -0.16
CA ILE A 44 -26.95 27.12 -1.22
C ILE A 44 -27.97 26.02 -0.89
N ASN A 45 -27.78 25.29 0.20
CA ASN A 45 -28.57 24.11 0.60
C ASN A 45 -28.59 23.01 -0.50
N TRP A 46 -27.50 22.94 -1.30
CA TRP A 46 -27.32 21.96 -2.38
C TRP A 46 -26.07 21.12 -2.13
N PRO A 47 -26.20 19.91 -1.54
CA PRO A 47 -25.06 19.06 -1.30
C PRO A 47 -24.48 18.51 -2.62
N VAL A 48 -23.18 18.23 -2.63
CA VAL A 48 -22.52 17.56 -3.79
C VAL A 48 -23.11 16.16 -3.94
N PRO A 49 -23.69 15.81 -5.10
CA PRO A 49 -24.23 14.47 -5.33
C PRO A 49 -23.14 13.42 -5.21
N ALA A 50 -23.44 12.30 -4.56
CA ALA A 50 -22.50 11.19 -4.36
C ALA A 50 -21.16 11.55 -3.67
N ALA A 51 -21.12 12.65 -2.88
CA ALA A 51 -19.91 13.06 -2.17
C ALA A 51 -19.36 11.96 -1.24
N LEU A 52 -20.25 11.23 -0.56
CA LEU A 52 -19.90 10.15 0.35
C LEU A 52 -19.24 8.99 -0.42
N GLU A 53 -19.81 8.58 -1.52
CA GLU A 53 -19.36 7.46 -2.35
C GLU A 53 -18.02 7.76 -3.01
N ILE A 54 -17.84 9.01 -3.48
CA ILE A 54 -16.58 9.48 -4.04
C ILE A 54 -15.49 9.48 -2.97
N THR A 55 -15.76 10.03 -1.78
CA THR A 55 -14.78 10.08 -0.70
C THR A 55 -14.42 8.69 -0.19
N GLN A 56 -15.38 7.77 -0.07
CA GLN A 56 -15.11 6.38 0.30
C GLN A 56 -14.22 5.67 -0.74
N SER A 57 -14.49 5.86 -2.02
CA SER A 57 -13.70 5.26 -3.09
C SER A 57 -12.26 5.79 -3.11
N LEU A 58 -12.09 7.10 -2.99
CA LEU A 58 -10.77 7.74 -2.89
C LEU A 58 -10.02 7.33 -1.62
N LEU A 59 -10.73 7.15 -0.50
CA LEU A 59 -10.15 6.69 0.76
C LEU A 59 -9.55 5.29 0.62
N VAL A 60 -10.25 4.37 -0.02
CA VAL A 60 -9.75 3.02 -0.30
C VAL A 60 -8.45 3.09 -1.10
N VAL A 61 -8.41 3.91 -2.17
CA VAL A 61 -7.21 4.08 -3.00
C VAL A 61 -6.07 4.67 -2.18
N SER A 62 -6.34 5.72 -1.37
CA SER A 62 -5.33 6.42 -0.59
C SER A 62 -4.71 5.57 0.52
N ILE A 63 -5.43 4.56 1.01
CA ILE A 63 -4.92 3.62 2.03
C ILE A 63 -4.18 2.45 1.37
N MET A 64 -4.75 1.85 0.33
CA MET A 64 -4.24 0.59 -0.23
C MET A 64 -2.95 0.75 -1.04
N LEU A 65 -2.82 1.87 -1.78
CA LEU A 65 -1.66 2.06 -2.64
C LEU A 65 -0.33 2.26 -1.89
N PRO A 66 -0.23 3.05 -0.80
CA PRO A 66 1.04 3.27 -0.11
C PRO A 66 1.48 2.10 0.77
N PHE A 67 0.62 1.11 1.04
CA PHE A 67 0.93 -0.01 1.95
C PHE A 67 2.22 -0.75 1.56
N ALA A 68 2.39 -1.06 0.27
CA ALA A 68 3.59 -1.73 -0.22
C ALA A 68 4.84 -0.82 -0.15
N TYR A 69 4.66 0.50 -0.30
CA TYR A 69 5.75 1.47 -0.16
C TYR A 69 6.23 1.59 1.29
N THR A 70 5.32 1.65 2.26
CA THR A 70 5.66 1.69 3.69
C THR A 70 6.35 0.40 4.13
N LEU A 71 5.93 -0.76 3.61
CA LEU A 71 6.61 -2.03 3.85
C LEU A 71 8.05 -2.00 3.29
N MET A 72 8.23 -1.53 2.05
CA MET A 72 9.54 -1.43 1.42
C MET A 72 10.49 -0.49 2.21
N ARG A 73 9.96 0.62 2.71
CA ARG A 73 10.72 1.59 3.53
C ARG A 73 11.03 1.08 4.94
N ARG A 74 10.41 -0.05 5.33
CA ARG A 74 10.52 -0.61 6.69
C ARG A 74 10.09 0.37 7.79
N GLU A 75 9.24 1.32 7.45
CA GLU A 75 8.66 2.29 8.38
C GLU A 75 7.54 1.69 9.25
N HIS A 76 7.13 0.45 8.95
CA HIS A 76 6.34 -0.33 9.91
C HIS A 76 7.19 -0.55 11.16
N VAL A 77 6.61 -0.22 12.32
CA VAL A 77 7.21 -0.32 13.64
C VAL A 77 8.02 -1.61 13.78
N ASN A 78 9.29 -1.53 13.36
CA ASN A 78 10.24 -2.57 13.66
C ASN A 78 10.42 -2.49 15.17
N THR A 79 10.09 -3.56 15.86
CA THR A 79 10.51 -3.76 17.24
C THR A 79 12.02 -3.92 17.24
N VAL A 80 12.72 -2.84 16.85
CA VAL A 80 14.20 -2.79 16.77
C VAL A 80 14.80 -3.23 18.10
N PHE A 81 14.10 -2.93 19.19
CA PHE A 81 14.52 -3.32 20.53
C PHE A 81 14.60 -4.85 20.70
N PHE A 82 13.62 -5.61 20.23
CA PHE A 82 13.65 -7.08 20.32
C PHE A 82 14.60 -7.71 19.30
N THR A 83 14.67 -7.16 18.09
CA THR A 83 15.52 -7.71 17.03
C THR A 83 17.00 -7.40 17.23
N SER A 84 17.36 -6.33 17.96
CA SER A 84 18.75 -6.00 18.29
C SER A 84 19.39 -7.00 19.27
N MET A 85 18.58 -7.68 20.09
CA MET A 85 19.06 -8.70 21.04
C MET A 85 19.30 -10.07 20.36
N LEU A 86 18.84 -10.27 19.12
CA LEU A 86 19.02 -11.53 18.41
C LEU A 86 20.32 -11.53 17.59
N SER A 87 20.94 -12.72 17.45
CA SER A 87 22.08 -12.88 16.55
C SER A 87 21.67 -12.55 15.10
N SER A 88 22.61 -12.04 14.28
CA SER A 88 22.36 -11.66 12.88
C SER A 88 21.74 -12.81 12.07
N GLU A 89 22.15 -14.04 12.31
CA GLU A 89 21.65 -15.25 11.66
C GLU A 89 20.19 -15.56 12.04
N THR A 90 19.87 -15.46 13.34
CA THR A 90 18.51 -15.71 13.85
C THR A 90 17.55 -14.62 13.34
N ARG A 91 17.99 -13.37 13.34
CA ARG A 91 17.24 -12.24 12.80
C ARG A 91 16.92 -12.44 11.32
N ARG A 92 17.89 -12.87 10.51
CA ARG A 92 17.71 -13.14 9.09
C ARG A 92 16.70 -14.26 8.83
N ARG A 93 16.78 -15.36 9.59
CA ARG A 93 15.82 -16.48 9.48
C ARG A 93 14.41 -16.04 9.85
N LEU A 94 14.27 -15.21 10.88
CA LEU A 94 12.99 -14.64 11.30
C LEU A 94 12.39 -13.76 10.21
N TYR A 95 13.16 -12.85 9.61
CA TYR A 95 12.70 -12.02 8.50
C TYR A 95 12.30 -12.85 7.28
N PHE A 96 13.09 -13.85 6.93
CA PHE A 96 12.73 -14.75 5.83
C PHE A 96 11.40 -15.47 6.10
N PHE A 97 11.25 -16.03 7.29
CA PHE A 97 10.02 -16.72 7.70
C PHE A 97 8.80 -15.79 7.59
N TRP A 98 8.88 -14.60 8.17
CA TRP A 98 7.79 -13.62 8.11
C TRP A 98 7.50 -13.12 6.68
N SER A 99 8.51 -12.95 5.85
CA SER A 99 8.32 -12.57 4.44
C SER A 99 7.60 -13.67 3.66
N VAL A 100 7.91 -14.95 3.92
CA VAL A 100 7.21 -16.08 3.29
C VAL A 100 5.77 -16.18 3.78
N VAL A 101 5.53 -16.06 5.10
CA VAL A 101 4.18 -16.06 5.66
C VAL A 101 3.37 -14.90 5.12
N GLY A 102 3.95 -13.69 5.08
CA GLY A 102 3.32 -12.51 4.49
C GLY A 102 2.98 -12.71 3.01
N PHE A 103 3.89 -13.27 2.23
CA PHE A 103 3.65 -13.59 0.84
C PHE A 103 2.46 -14.54 0.65
N LEU A 104 2.41 -15.65 1.38
CA LEU A 104 1.31 -16.63 1.26
C LEU A 104 -0.03 -16.01 1.66
N LEU A 105 -0.06 -15.28 2.77
CA LEU A 105 -1.25 -14.62 3.26
C LEU A 105 -1.77 -13.59 2.25
N PHE A 106 -0.91 -12.67 1.80
CA PHE A 106 -1.34 -11.63 0.87
C PHE A 106 -1.59 -12.14 -0.54
N ALA A 107 -0.97 -13.23 -0.96
CA ALA A 107 -1.33 -13.91 -2.20
C ALA A 107 -2.76 -14.46 -2.16
N ALA A 108 -3.15 -15.10 -1.05
CA ALA A 108 -4.52 -15.58 -0.84
C ALA A 108 -5.52 -14.41 -0.79
N VAL A 109 -5.18 -13.32 -0.08
CA VAL A 109 -6.03 -12.11 -0.01
C VAL A 109 -6.18 -11.47 -1.40
N THR A 110 -5.10 -11.37 -2.17
CA THR A 110 -5.13 -10.82 -3.54
C THR A 110 -6.03 -11.64 -4.44
N TRP A 111 -5.93 -12.97 -4.37
CA TRP A 111 -6.81 -13.86 -5.15
C TRP A 111 -8.28 -13.64 -4.79
N GLY A 112 -8.63 -13.68 -3.50
CA GLY A 112 -10.00 -13.50 -3.04
C GLY A 112 -10.57 -12.11 -3.36
N THR A 113 -9.79 -11.05 -3.17
CA THR A 113 -10.23 -9.68 -3.48
C THR A 113 -10.38 -9.44 -4.98
N PHE A 114 -9.53 -10.05 -5.80
CA PHE A 114 -9.63 -9.97 -7.25
C PHE A 114 -10.89 -10.68 -7.77
N GLU A 115 -11.17 -11.89 -7.29
CA GLU A 115 -12.38 -12.63 -7.65
C GLU A 115 -13.64 -11.85 -7.22
N TYR A 116 -13.62 -11.27 -6.01
CA TYR A 116 -14.71 -10.44 -5.52
C TYR A 116 -14.92 -9.16 -6.35
N ALA A 117 -13.83 -8.50 -6.76
CA ALA A 117 -13.90 -7.33 -7.63
C ALA A 117 -14.45 -7.69 -9.03
N LEU A 118 -14.01 -8.83 -9.59
CA LEU A 118 -14.48 -9.31 -10.89
C LEU A 118 -15.98 -9.68 -10.85
N ARG A 119 -16.44 -10.31 -9.76
CA ARG A 119 -17.86 -10.58 -9.56
C ARG A 119 -18.68 -9.30 -9.48
N SER A 120 -18.21 -8.29 -8.74
CA SER A 120 -18.85 -6.98 -8.63
C SER A 120 -18.94 -6.26 -9.99
N TYR A 121 -17.90 -6.38 -10.82
CA TYR A 121 -17.89 -5.85 -12.20
C TYR A 121 -18.93 -6.54 -13.08
N ARG A 122 -18.98 -7.88 -13.06
CA ARG A 122 -19.94 -8.68 -13.87
C ARG A 122 -21.39 -8.43 -13.48
N MET A 123 -21.67 -8.23 -12.18
CA MET A 123 -23.01 -7.95 -11.66
C MET A 123 -23.41 -6.49 -11.81
N ASN A 124 -22.51 -5.63 -12.29
CA ASN A 124 -22.71 -4.17 -12.37
C ASN A 124 -23.21 -3.60 -11.03
N GLU A 125 -22.55 -4.02 -9.93
CA GLU A 125 -22.96 -3.70 -8.57
C GLU A 125 -22.89 -2.19 -8.33
N LYS A 126 -24.02 -1.63 -7.87
CA LYS A 126 -24.18 -0.21 -7.58
C LYS A 126 -24.54 0.01 -6.14
N ILE A 127 -24.17 1.16 -5.60
CA ILE A 127 -24.54 1.56 -4.24
C ILE A 127 -26.02 1.95 -4.22
N TRP A 128 -26.78 1.30 -3.32
CA TRP A 128 -28.18 1.64 -3.08
C TRP A 128 -28.26 2.79 -2.07
N GLY A 129 -29.16 3.76 -2.32
CA GLY A 129 -29.42 4.90 -1.42
C GLY A 129 -28.66 6.18 -1.78
N ALA A 130 -27.78 6.16 -2.76
CA ALA A 130 -27.16 7.37 -3.29
C ALA A 130 -28.10 8.08 -4.30
N THR A 131 -28.02 9.40 -4.33
CA THR A 131 -28.78 10.23 -5.29
C THR A 131 -28.37 9.90 -6.75
N ILE A 132 -27.14 9.46 -6.94
CA ILE A 132 -26.60 8.96 -8.20
C ILE A 132 -26.12 7.52 -7.98
N GLN A 133 -26.43 6.63 -8.90
CA GLN A 133 -25.96 5.24 -8.85
C GLN A 133 -24.47 5.19 -9.14
N PHE A 134 -23.66 4.99 -8.09
CA PHE A 134 -22.21 4.89 -8.19
C PHE A 134 -21.76 3.43 -8.26
N ALA A 135 -20.89 3.12 -9.22
CA ALA A 135 -20.36 1.76 -9.37
C ALA A 135 -19.35 1.44 -8.27
N VAL A 136 -19.46 0.28 -7.63
CA VAL A 136 -18.59 -0.15 -6.51
C VAL A 136 -17.31 -0.85 -6.98
N TRP A 137 -17.34 -1.44 -8.16
CA TRP A 137 -16.26 -2.26 -8.70
C TRP A 137 -14.88 -1.55 -8.77
N PRO A 138 -14.76 -0.21 -9.04
CA PRO A 138 -13.46 0.43 -9.11
C PRO A 138 -12.72 0.42 -7.76
N SER A 139 -13.45 0.66 -6.66
CA SER A 139 -12.89 0.61 -5.30
C SER A 139 -12.39 -0.79 -4.95
N LYS A 140 -13.15 -1.83 -5.34
CA LYS A 140 -12.75 -3.23 -5.13
C LYS A 140 -11.52 -3.60 -5.96
N MET A 141 -11.41 -3.11 -7.20
CA MET A 141 -10.21 -3.28 -8.03
C MET A 141 -8.99 -2.59 -7.40
N ALA A 142 -9.16 -1.41 -6.82
CA ALA A 142 -8.07 -0.71 -6.12
C ALA A 142 -7.54 -1.51 -4.93
N ILE A 143 -8.42 -2.18 -4.16
CA ILE A 143 -8.02 -3.10 -3.08
C ILE A 143 -7.17 -4.23 -3.64
N SER A 144 -7.65 -4.91 -4.70
CA SER A 144 -6.94 -6.02 -5.33
C SER A 144 -5.58 -5.60 -5.87
N PHE A 145 -5.49 -4.41 -6.46
CA PHE A 145 -4.23 -3.87 -6.95
C PHE A 145 -3.25 -3.54 -5.81
N GLY A 146 -3.72 -2.92 -4.73
CA GLY A 146 -2.90 -2.61 -3.56
C GLY A 146 -2.38 -3.88 -2.87
N THR A 147 -3.22 -4.90 -2.69
CA THR A 147 -2.81 -6.20 -2.13
C THR A 147 -1.85 -6.95 -3.05
N LEU A 148 -2.00 -6.84 -4.37
CA LEU A 148 -1.05 -7.39 -5.34
C LEU A 148 0.34 -6.74 -5.19
N LEU A 149 0.40 -5.42 -5.10
CA LEU A 149 1.67 -4.71 -4.87
C LEU A 149 2.31 -5.19 -3.56
N LEU A 150 1.53 -5.36 -2.50
CA LEU A 150 2.03 -5.86 -1.22
C LEU A 150 2.56 -7.30 -1.32
N THR A 151 1.86 -8.17 -2.05
CA THR A 151 2.28 -9.55 -2.31
C THR A 151 3.63 -9.58 -3.04
N ILE A 152 3.81 -8.75 -4.07
CA ILE A 152 5.07 -8.63 -4.80
C ILE A 152 6.19 -8.13 -3.88
N GLN A 153 5.89 -7.18 -2.99
CA GLN A 153 6.89 -6.67 -2.04
C GLN A 153 7.36 -7.77 -1.09
N PHE A 154 6.46 -8.55 -0.50
CA PHE A 154 6.84 -9.68 0.36
C PHE A 154 7.67 -10.73 -0.38
N LEU A 155 7.34 -11.01 -1.66
CA LEU A 155 8.12 -11.90 -2.50
C LEU A 155 9.55 -11.36 -2.72
N LEU A 156 9.68 -10.08 -3.05
CA LEU A 156 10.98 -9.43 -3.24
C LEU A 156 11.80 -9.42 -1.96
N GLU A 157 11.18 -9.23 -0.79
CA GLU A 157 11.86 -9.31 0.49
C GLU A 157 12.32 -10.73 0.82
N ALA A 158 11.50 -11.75 0.56
CA ALA A 158 11.89 -13.14 0.75
C ALA A 158 13.09 -13.50 -0.14
N ILE A 159 13.04 -13.14 -1.43
CA ILE A 159 14.15 -13.35 -2.39
C ILE A 159 15.38 -12.54 -1.98
N GLY A 160 15.22 -11.27 -1.60
CA GLY A 160 16.32 -10.41 -1.16
C GLY A 160 17.03 -10.98 0.06
N THR A 161 16.28 -11.43 1.06
CA THR A 161 16.81 -12.06 2.29
C THR A 161 17.52 -13.38 2.00
N ALA A 162 17.04 -14.15 1.01
CA ALA A 162 17.68 -15.42 0.62
C ALA A 162 18.99 -15.19 -0.16
N LEU A 163 19.02 -14.21 -1.07
CA LEU A 163 20.13 -13.99 -2.00
C LEU A 163 21.22 -13.05 -1.43
N ILE A 164 20.85 -12.09 -0.59
CA ILE A 164 21.76 -11.02 -0.13
C ILE A 164 21.89 -11.12 1.39
N ARG A 165 23.09 -11.49 1.85
CA ARG A 165 23.37 -11.69 3.28
C ARG A 165 23.22 -10.41 4.12
N THR A 166 23.49 -9.26 3.53
CA THR A 166 23.43 -7.93 4.16
C THR A 166 22.13 -7.17 3.91
N PHE A 167 21.12 -7.81 3.27
CA PHE A 167 19.88 -7.13 2.87
C PHE A 167 19.10 -6.54 4.06
N HIS A 168 19.29 -7.08 5.27
CA HIS A 168 18.61 -6.68 6.49
C HIS A 168 19.55 -6.03 7.53
N GLU A 169 20.82 -5.79 7.19
CA GLU A 169 21.67 -4.99 8.06
C GLU A 169 21.19 -3.53 8.01
N PRO A 170 20.94 -2.88 9.17
CA PRO A 170 20.70 -1.45 9.17
C PRO A 170 21.93 -0.79 8.55
N GLU A 171 21.73 0.06 7.55
CA GLU A 171 22.79 0.98 7.12
C GLU A 171 23.26 1.67 8.38
N ALA A 172 24.52 1.44 8.77
CA ALA A 172 25.14 2.19 9.83
C ALA A 172 24.93 3.66 9.45
N HIS A 173 24.16 4.37 10.25
CA HIS A 173 24.07 5.81 10.14
C HIS A 173 25.52 6.30 10.20
N THR A 174 26.06 6.62 9.05
CA THR A 174 27.29 7.40 8.99
C THR A 174 26.90 8.71 9.63
N GLU A 175 27.18 8.82 10.92
CA GLU A 175 27.16 10.09 11.63
C GLU A 175 28.09 11.00 10.85
N ILE A 176 27.48 11.87 10.04
CA ILE A 176 28.17 13.05 9.55
C ILE A 176 28.34 13.92 10.80
N HIS A 177 29.39 13.64 11.55
CA HIS A 177 29.96 14.63 12.44
C HIS A 177 30.50 15.72 11.51
N GLY A 178 29.65 16.71 11.27
CA GLY A 178 30.12 17.99 10.76
C GLY A 178 30.97 18.61 11.84
N ASP A 179 32.27 18.49 11.70
CA ASP A 179 33.22 19.35 12.40
C ASP A 179 32.93 20.80 11.98
N VAL A 180 32.55 21.60 12.96
CA VAL A 180 32.59 23.07 12.91
C VAL A 180 33.94 23.49 13.35
#